data_d8481451ed16df72abc17ea71d3abe5b
#
_entry.id   d8481451ed16df72abc17ea71d3abe5b
#
_cell.length_a   1.000
_cell.length_b   1.000
_cell.length_c   1.000
_cell.angle_alpha   90.00
_cell.angle_beta   90.00
_cell.angle_gamma   90.00
#
_symmetry.space_group_name_H-M   'P 1'
#
loop_
_entity.id
_entity.type
_entity.pdbx_description
1 polymer ?
#
loop_
_entity_poly.entity_id
_entity_poly.type
_entity_poly.pdbx_seq_one_letter_code
_entity_poly.pdbx_strand_id
1 'polypeptide(L)'
;MFHSHLDWLNTLKPNFKVLPLKDRLLCGVGALLGLVVSSLLSLWILGDFEAWYIAPMGASSVLLFAVPASPLAQPWNILVGNSIAAVIGVSCALWIANPTEAFSLAVALAIVLMMTTDSLHPPSGAVAITAVLGGHPVHELGYAFVFYPVLLNSILLMVIAIVFNRMIGKDYPQQAQLNIRSKDPTPTQKVTIQPQDIQEVLDQRTELLDISEYDLQKIILEAQTRANARAVHQFNCQDIMTKDVTTLHENDDIQHALDKFKQMNLMSLPVVNTKEQLVGTLAMYQVVEWFKRAADVRSSWEHQVKHIMTRKVITVQPLQPIQDLVPYFVERSFNYIPVVSEQQLVGIISRADMIAALNQELNHFKMKV
;
A
#
# COMPACT_ATOMS: atom_id res chain seq x y z
N MET A 1 41.00 -21.08 12.85
CA MET A 1 41.22 -20.18 11.71
C MET A 1 40.60 -20.71 10.38
N PHE A 2 39.74 -21.74 10.42
CA PHE A 2 39.14 -22.38 9.21
C PHE A 2 37.65 -22.09 9.02
N HIS A 3 37.02 -21.29 9.87
CA HIS A 3 35.58 -20.97 9.77
C HIS A 3 35.24 -19.74 8.90
N SER A 4 36.24 -18.91 8.53
CA SER A 4 35.97 -17.64 7.80
C SER A 4 35.84 -17.78 6.27
N HIS A 5 36.22 -18.92 5.69
CA HIS A 5 36.21 -19.09 4.22
C HIS A 5 34.87 -19.62 3.65
N LEU A 6 33.96 -20.11 4.49
CA LEU A 6 32.66 -20.58 4.05
C LEU A 6 31.55 -19.54 4.22
N ASP A 7 31.75 -18.53 5.04
CA ASP A 7 30.74 -17.49 5.29
C ASP A 7 30.49 -16.60 4.07
N TRP A 8 31.51 -16.34 3.25
CA TRP A 8 31.32 -15.58 2.00
C TRP A 8 30.44 -16.32 0.98
N LEU A 9 30.43 -17.69 0.97
CA LEU A 9 29.52 -18.46 0.11
C LEU A 9 28.05 -18.28 0.51
N ASN A 10 27.77 -18.00 1.79
CA ASN A 10 26.43 -17.71 2.25
C ASN A 10 25.96 -16.32 1.79
N THR A 11 26.88 -15.38 1.55
CA THR A 11 26.56 -14.07 0.97
C THR A 11 26.20 -14.15 -0.51
N LEU A 12 26.59 -15.23 -1.21
CA LEU A 12 26.21 -15.47 -2.61
C LEU A 12 24.75 -15.96 -2.76
N LYS A 13 24.14 -16.43 -1.67
CA LYS A 13 22.73 -16.84 -1.69
C LYS A 13 21.85 -15.64 -1.36
N PRO A 14 21.08 -15.11 -2.31
CA PRO A 14 20.16 -14.02 -2.02
C PRO A 14 19.09 -14.49 -1.04
N ASN A 15 18.79 -13.69 -0.02
CA ASN A 15 17.67 -13.88 0.90
C ASN A 15 16.34 -13.49 0.25
N PHE A 16 15.97 -14.15 -0.85
CA PHE A 16 14.67 -13.94 -1.45
C PHE A 16 13.58 -14.72 -0.69
N LYS A 17 12.45 -14.05 -0.46
CA LYS A 17 11.24 -14.73 0.00
C LYS A 17 10.81 -15.72 -1.08
N VAL A 18 10.83 -17.01 -0.76
CA VAL A 18 10.36 -18.05 -1.67
C VAL A 18 8.84 -17.90 -1.82
N LEU A 19 8.38 -17.61 -3.03
CA LEU A 19 6.95 -17.56 -3.35
C LEU A 19 6.29 -18.93 -3.17
N PRO A 20 4.99 -18.99 -2.79
CA PRO A 20 4.21 -20.22 -2.79
C PRO A 20 4.26 -20.93 -4.15
N LEU A 21 4.15 -22.26 -4.16
CA LEU A 21 4.21 -23.06 -5.40
C LEU A 21 3.16 -22.60 -6.43
N LYS A 22 1.96 -22.28 -5.96
CA LYS A 22 0.87 -21.75 -6.81
C LYS A 22 1.32 -20.51 -7.58
N ASP A 23 1.94 -19.54 -6.90
CA ASP A 23 2.36 -18.28 -7.52
C ASP A 23 3.50 -18.49 -8.51
N ARG A 24 4.44 -19.39 -8.20
CA ARG A 24 5.51 -19.78 -9.12
C ARG A 24 4.96 -20.42 -10.40
N LEU A 25 3.96 -21.30 -10.27
CA LEU A 25 3.31 -21.92 -11.41
C LEU A 25 2.53 -20.90 -12.24
N LEU A 26 1.83 -19.96 -11.60
CA LEU A 26 1.12 -18.88 -12.29
C LEU A 26 2.07 -17.99 -13.09
N CYS A 27 3.25 -17.64 -12.54
CA CYS A 27 4.27 -16.90 -13.29
C CYS A 27 4.73 -17.67 -14.55
N GLY A 28 4.99 -18.97 -14.41
CA GLY A 28 5.36 -19.81 -15.55
C GLY A 28 4.28 -19.93 -16.61
N VAL A 29 3.02 -20.13 -16.20
CA VAL A 29 1.85 -20.18 -17.09
C VAL A 29 1.65 -18.83 -17.79
N GLY A 30 1.78 -17.72 -17.07
CA GLY A 30 1.70 -16.37 -17.65
C GLY A 30 2.75 -16.15 -18.72
N ALA A 31 4.02 -16.49 -18.44
CA ALA A 31 5.09 -16.36 -19.41
C ALA A 31 4.87 -17.26 -20.65
N LEU A 32 4.42 -18.50 -20.45
CA LEU A 32 4.09 -19.42 -21.55
C LEU A 32 2.97 -18.85 -22.44
N LEU A 33 1.85 -18.45 -21.83
CA LEU A 33 0.73 -17.87 -22.57
C LEU A 33 1.13 -16.57 -23.27
N GLY A 34 1.88 -15.70 -22.57
CA GLY A 34 2.37 -14.45 -23.11
C GLY A 34 3.21 -14.65 -24.38
N LEU A 35 4.17 -15.54 -24.32
CA LEU A 35 5.04 -15.82 -25.47
C LEU A 35 4.31 -16.55 -26.59
N VAL A 36 3.51 -17.57 -26.29
CA VAL A 36 2.77 -18.33 -27.34
C VAL A 36 1.79 -17.42 -28.05
N VAL A 37 0.94 -16.68 -27.32
CA VAL A 37 -0.08 -15.84 -27.92
C VAL A 37 0.54 -14.67 -28.69
N SER A 38 1.57 -14.00 -28.16
CA SER A 38 2.25 -12.92 -28.88
C SER A 38 2.91 -13.42 -30.16
N SER A 39 3.54 -14.60 -30.11
CA SER A 39 4.15 -15.22 -31.30
C SER A 39 3.13 -15.60 -32.37
N LEU A 40 2.00 -16.21 -31.99
CA LEU A 40 0.93 -16.56 -32.92
C LEU A 40 0.27 -15.31 -33.57
N LEU A 41 0.06 -14.27 -32.78
CA LEU A 41 -0.46 -12.99 -33.28
C LEU A 41 0.55 -12.31 -34.20
N SER A 42 1.82 -12.32 -33.86
CA SER A 42 2.88 -11.77 -34.72
C SER A 42 2.96 -12.51 -36.06
N LEU A 43 2.92 -13.86 -36.03
CA LEU A 43 2.87 -14.69 -37.22
C LEU A 43 1.65 -14.37 -38.12
N TRP A 44 0.48 -14.22 -37.50
CA TRP A 44 -0.76 -13.91 -38.21
C TRP A 44 -0.71 -12.52 -38.86
N ILE A 45 -0.08 -11.53 -38.19
CA ILE A 45 0.02 -10.14 -38.72
C ILE A 45 1.10 -10.03 -39.80
N LEU A 46 2.27 -10.66 -39.59
CA LEU A 46 3.44 -10.50 -40.45
C LEU A 46 3.53 -11.56 -41.55
N GLY A 47 2.82 -12.68 -41.41
CA GLY A 47 2.79 -13.78 -42.40
C GLY A 47 4.04 -14.66 -42.39
N ASP A 48 5.08 -14.29 -41.64
CA ASP A 48 6.32 -15.05 -41.48
C ASP A 48 6.77 -15.01 -40.03
N PHE A 49 7.47 -16.07 -39.59
CA PHE A 49 7.90 -16.24 -38.22
C PHE A 49 9.36 -16.71 -38.14
N GLU A 50 10.21 -15.80 -37.75
CA GLU A 50 11.61 -16.11 -37.40
C GLU A 50 11.71 -16.21 -35.87
N ALA A 51 12.05 -17.40 -35.35
CA ALA A 51 12.06 -17.70 -33.90
C ALA A 51 12.95 -16.74 -33.07
N TRP A 52 14.01 -16.21 -33.68
CA TRP A 52 14.92 -15.27 -33.01
C TRP A 52 14.31 -13.88 -32.79
N TYR A 53 13.25 -13.50 -33.49
CA TYR A 53 12.56 -12.22 -33.26
C TYR A 53 11.99 -12.08 -31.85
N ILE A 54 11.65 -13.20 -31.24
CA ILE A 54 11.09 -13.22 -29.89
C ILE A 54 12.12 -13.51 -28.78
N ALA A 55 13.38 -13.81 -29.14
CA ALA A 55 14.38 -14.16 -28.14
C ALA A 55 14.54 -13.11 -27.01
N PRO A 56 14.65 -11.80 -27.28
CA PRO A 56 14.63 -10.77 -26.23
C PRO A 56 13.34 -10.73 -25.43
N MET A 57 12.19 -11.11 -26.03
CA MET A 57 10.89 -11.13 -25.35
C MET A 57 10.82 -12.18 -24.27
N GLY A 58 11.65 -13.25 -24.36
CA GLY A 58 11.79 -14.23 -23.28
C GLY A 58 12.25 -13.58 -21.98
N ALA A 59 13.25 -12.70 -22.03
CA ALA A 59 13.73 -11.95 -20.87
C ALA A 59 12.68 -10.94 -20.36
N SER A 60 11.99 -10.23 -21.27
CA SER A 60 10.87 -9.33 -20.91
C SER A 60 9.73 -10.09 -20.24
N SER A 61 9.43 -11.33 -20.65
CA SER A 61 8.37 -12.14 -20.04
C SER A 61 8.68 -12.49 -18.59
N VAL A 62 9.95 -12.69 -18.22
CA VAL A 62 10.35 -12.92 -16.83
C VAL A 62 9.97 -11.70 -15.97
N LEU A 63 10.30 -10.50 -16.41
CA LEU A 63 9.94 -9.28 -15.67
C LEU A 63 8.42 -9.10 -15.59
N LEU A 64 7.71 -9.26 -16.69
CA LEU A 64 6.28 -9.04 -16.77
C LEU A 64 5.43 -9.99 -15.93
N PHE A 65 5.84 -11.26 -15.81
CA PHE A 65 5.03 -12.27 -15.13
C PHE A 65 5.57 -12.68 -13.76
N ALA A 66 6.88 -12.62 -13.54
CA ALA A 66 7.46 -12.98 -12.23
C ALA A 66 7.55 -11.77 -11.28
N VAL A 67 7.92 -10.59 -11.79
CA VAL A 67 8.11 -9.36 -10.98
C VAL A 67 7.40 -8.14 -11.60
N PRO A 68 6.07 -8.19 -11.84
CA PRO A 68 5.33 -7.10 -12.49
C PRO A 68 5.34 -5.79 -11.71
N ALA A 69 5.66 -5.84 -10.40
CA ALA A 69 5.80 -4.67 -9.54
C ALA A 69 7.11 -3.90 -9.77
N SER A 70 8.11 -4.52 -10.44
CA SER A 70 9.37 -3.86 -10.74
C SER A 70 9.17 -2.60 -11.60
N PRO A 71 9.80 -1.46 -11.26
CA PRO A 71 9.85 -0.29 -12.12
C PRO A 71 10.34 -0.60 -13.53
N LEU A 72 11.29 -1.54 -13.64
CA LEU A 72 11.91 -1.94 -14.91
C LEU A 72 10.96 -2.77 -15.82
N ALA A 73 9.82 -3.23 -15.28
CA ALA A 73 8.78 -3.97 -15.98
C ALA A 73 7.61 -3.10 -16.46
N GLN A 74 7.64 -1.79 -16.19
CA GLN A 74 6.51 -0.92 -16.55
C GLN A 74 6.42 -0.64 -18.07
N PRO A 75 5.22 -0.33 -18.60
CA PRO A 75 4.99 -0.16 -20.03
C PRO A 75 5.95 0.81 -20.72
N TRP A 76 6.25 1.95 -20.10
CA TRP A 76 7.20 2.92 -20.62
C TRP A 76 8.59 2.32 -20.86
N ASN A 77 9.10 1.62 -19.86
CA ASN A 77 10.42 1.00 -19.91
C ASN A 77 10.51 -0.04 -21.03
N ILE A 78 9.47 -0.86 -21.21
CA ILE A 78 9.44 -1.90 -22.24
C ILE A 78 9.38 -1.29 -23.62
N LEU A 79 8.43 -0.38 -23.88
CA LEU A 79 8.19 0.15 -25.21
C LEU A 79 9.33 1.08 -25.65
N VAL A 80 9.68 2.04 -24.81
CA VAL A 80 10.73 3.02 -25.13
C VAL A 80 12.11 2.38 -25.09
N GLY A 81 12.39 1.58 -24.06
CA GLY A 81 13.69 0.90 -23.92
C GLY A 81 13.98 -0.03 -25.08
N ASN A 82 13.04 -0.90 -25.48
CA ASN A 82 13.21 -1.78 -26.63
C ASN A 82 13.37 -1.00 -27.93
N SER A 83 12.62 0.09 -28.12
CA SER A 83 12.72 0.93 -29.32
C SER A 83 14.08 1.62 -29.42
N ILE A 84 14.57 2.22 -28.32
CA ILE A 84 15.90 2.83 -28.24
C ILE A 84 16.97 1.80 -28.60
N ALA A 85 16.93 0.64 -27.97
CA ALA A 85 17.92 -0.41 -28.17
C ALA A 85 17.92 -0.93 -29.62
N ALA A 86 16.73 -1.06 -30.23
CA ALA A 86 16.61 -1.47 -31.64
C ALA A 86 17.19 -0.41 -32.60
N VAL A 87 16.85 0.87 -32.39
CA VAL A 87 17.39 1.97 -33.23
C VAL A 87 18.90 2.02 -33.16
N ILE A 88 19.46 1.97 -31.94
CA ILE A 88 20.92 2.03 -31.75
C ILE A 88 21.58 0.79 -32.32
N GLY A 89 21.02 -0.40 -32.09
CA GLY A 89 21.55 -1.65 -32.60
C GLY A 89 21.60 -1.67 -34.12
N VAL A 90 20.53 -1.28 -34.80
CA VAL A 90 20.48 -1.15 -36.27
C VAL A 90 21.50 -0.11 -36.76
N SER A 91 21.61 1.04 -36.09
CA SER A 91 22.59 2.08 -36.48
C SER A 91 24.02 1.54 -36.38
N CYS A 92 24.35 0.87 -35.26
CA CYS A 92 25.68 0.28 -35.09
C CYS A 92 25.95 -0.83 -36.14
N ALA A 93 24.95 -1.67 -36.47
CA ALA A 93 25.08 -2.69 -37.50
C ALA A 93 25.38 -2.11 -38.87
N LEU A 94 24.79 -0.96 -39.21
CA LEU A 94 24.99 -0.28 -40.51
C LEU A 94 26.33 0.43 -40.62
N TRP A 95 26.85 0.97 -39.52
CA TRP A 95 28.02 1.85 -39.57
C TRP A 95 29.32 1.23 -39.05
N ILE A 96 29.27 0.11 -38.34
CA ILE A 96 30.44 -0.55 -37.76
C ILE A 96 30.58 -1.94 -38.36
N ALA A 97 31.69 -2.14 -39.10
CA ALA A 97 31.93 -3.39 -39.81
C ALA A 97 32.27 -4.58 -38.92
N ASN A 98 32.90 -4.34 -37.76
CA ASN A 98 33.23 -5.39 -36.82
C ASN A 98 32.04 -5.68 -35.88
N PRO A 99 31.41 -6.87 -35.94
CA PRO A 99 30.24 -7.19 -35.16
C PRO A 99 30.46 -7.08 -33.63
N THR A 100 31.67 -7.42 -33.14
CA THR A 100 32.00 -7.37 -31.71
C THR A 100 32.00 -5.91 -31.21
N GLU A 101 32.59 -5.02 -31.97
CA GLU A 101 32.60 -3.59 -31.65
C GLU A 101 31.18 -3.01 -31.78
N ALA A 102 30.43 -3.38 -32.82
CA ALA A 102 29.08 -2.93 -33.08
C ALA A 102 28.12 -3.27 -31.94
N PHE A 103 28.02 -4.54 -31.52
CA PHE A 103 27.09 -4.90 -30.45
C PHE A 103 27.52 -4.36 -29.09
N SER A 104 28.83 -4.31 -28.81
CA SER A 104 29.33 -3.78 -27.54
C SER A 104 28.99 -2.28 -27.40
N LEU A 105 29.23 -1.50 -28.48
CA LEU A 105 28.87 -0.10 -28.50
C LEU A 105 27.35 0.10 -28.47
N ALA A 106 26.60 -0.72 -29.19
CA ALA A 106 25.14 -0.65 -29.22
C ALA A 106 24.54 -0.82 -27.82
N VAL A 107 24.98 -1.83 -27.06
CA VAL A 107 24.52 -2.04 -25.68
C VAL A 107 24.92 -0.88 -24.77
N ALA A 108 26.15 -0.41 -24.85
CA ALA A 108 26.63 0.69 -24.03
C ALA A 108 25.82 1.98 -24.27
N LEU A 109 25.59 2.34 -25.52
CA LEU A 109 24.81 3.52 -25.89
C LEU A 109 23.33 3.36 -25.51
N ALA A 110 22.76 2.15 -25.70
CA ALA A 110 21.40 1.86 -25.29
C ALA A 110 21.19 2.06 -23.79
N ILE A 111 22.11 1.56 -22.95
CA ILE A 111 22.06 1.77 -21.50
C ILE A 111 22.04 3.27 -21.16
N VAL A 112 22.97 4.05 -21.71
CA VAL A 112 23.06 5.48 -21.43
C VAL A 112 21.76 6.19 -21.83
N LEU A 113 21.23 5.92 -23.04
CA LEU A 113 20.01 6.57 -23.50
C LEU A 113 18.77 6.12 -22.74
N MET A 114 18.66 4.84 -22.39
CA MET A 114 17.58 4.35 -21.53
C MET A 114 17.59 4.99 -20.16
N MET A 115 18.76 5.20 -19.57
CA MET A 115 18.88 5.90 -18.27
C MET A 115 18.52 7.38 -18.38
N THR A 116 18.84 8.04 -19.48
CA THR A 116 18.50 9.47 -19.67
C THR A 116 17.02 9.70 -19.99
N THR A 117 16.31 8.68 -20.43
CA THR A 117 14.87 8.74 -20.78
C THR A 117 13.98 8.04 -19.76
N ASP A 118 14.53 7.66 -18.60
CA ASP A 118 13.83 6.91 -17.55
C ASP A 118 13.12 5.66 -18.09
N SER A 119 13.76 4.98 -19.06
CA SER A 119 13.19 3.82 -19.76
C SER A 119 14.05 2.57 -19.64
N LEU A 120 14.82 2.45 -18.55
CA LEU A 120 15.73 1.33 -18.36
C LEU A 120 14.97 0.01 -18.33
N HIS A 121 15.22 -0.85 -19.33
CA HIS A 121 14.64 -2.18 -19.45
C HIS A 121 15.75 -3.18 -19.77
N PRO A 122 16.24 -3.97 -18.81
CA PRO A 122 17.40 -4.84 -18.99
C PRO A 122 17.30 -5.77 -20.22
N PRO A 123 16.15 -6.38 -20.56
CA PRO A 123 16.02 -7.17 -21.78
C PRO A 123 16.33 -6.43 -23.08
N SER A 124 16.24 -5.09 -23.09
CA SER A 124 16.54 -4.29 -24.29
C SER A 124 18.01 -4.41 -24.72
N GLY A 125 18.93 -4.75 -23.82
CA GLY A 125 20.30 -5.09 -24.19
C GLY A 125 20.38 -6.25 -25.18
N ALA A 126 19.52 -7.27 -25.02
CA ALA A 126 19.43 -8.36 -25.97
C ALA A 126 18.78 -7.94 -27.30
N VAL A 127 17.88 -6.94 -27.29
CA VAL A 127 17.34 -6.34 -28.55
C VAL A 127 18.45 -5.67 -29.34
N ALA A 128 19.31 -4.87 -28.69
CA ALA A 128 20.45 -4.23 -29.34
C ALA A 128 21.42 -5.26 -29.95
N ILE A 129 21.73 -6.32 -29.20
CA ILE A 129 22.57 -7.42 -29.70
C ILE A 129 21.91 -8.12 -30.89
N THR A 130 20.61 -8.41 -30.81
CA THR A 130 19.85 -9.05 -31.88
C THR A 130 19.85 -8.20 -33.17
N ALA A 131 19.73 -6.89 -33.05
CA ALA A 131 19.80 -5.98 -34.20
C ALA A 131 21.15 -6.06 -34.92
N VAL A 132 22.25 -6.30 -34.22
CA VAL A 132 23.59 -6.43 -34.79
C VAL A 132 23.88 -7.83 -35.30
N LEU A 133 23.54 -8.88 -34.52
CA LEU A 133 23.94 -10.27 -34.79
C LEU A 133 22.84 -11.10 -35.47
N GLY A 134 21.65 -10.54 -35.71
CA GLY A 134 20.50 -11.28 -36.22
C GLY A 134 20.62 -11.72 -37.70
N GLY A 135 21.73 -11.39 -38.36
CA GLY A 135 22.05 -11.84 -39.70
C GLY A 135 21.22 -11.18 -40.81
N HIS A 136 21.21 -11.82 -41.97
CA HIS A 136 20.60 -11.27 -43.20
C HIS A 136 19.14 -10.82 -43.00
N PRO A 137 18.24 -11.60 -42.40
CA PRO A 137 16.84 -11.19 -42.26
C PRO A 137 16.66 -9.90 -41.45
N VAL A 138 17.48 -9.67 -40.38
CA VAL A 138 17.42 -8.43 -39.60
C VAL A 138 18.02 -7.25 -40.38
N HIS A 139 19.14 -7.51 -41.03
CA HIS A 139 19.84 -6.46 -41.78
C HIS A 139 19.01 -5.98 -42.99
N GLU A 140 18.26 -6.86 -43.63
CA GLU A 140 17.32 -6.46 -44.71
C GLU A 140 16.18 -5.56 -44.22
N LEU A 141 15.70 -5.80 -42.98
CA LEU A 141 14.66 -4.92 -42.40
C LEU A 141 15.22 -3.53 -42.08
N GLY A 142 16.51 -3.39 -41.79
CA GLY A 142 17.07 -2.12 -41.36
C GLY A 142 16.25 -1.52 -40.21
N TYR A 143 15.87 -0.25 -40.33
CA TYR A 143 15.06 0.42 -39.26
C TYR A 143 13.61 -0.09 -39.18
N ALA A 144 13.10 -0.85 -40.16
CA ALA A 144 11.81 -1.52 -40.00
C ALA A 144 11.82 -2.54 -38.87
N PHE A 145 12.99 -3.10 -38.50
CA PHE A 145 13.18 -3.98 -37.36
C PHE A 145 12.66 -3.35 -36.05
N VAL A 146 12.77 -2.03 -35.89
CA VAL A 146 12.26 -1.31 -34.71
C VAL A 146 10.74 -1.48 -34.57
N PHE A 147 10.02 -1.38 -35.68
CA PHE A 147 8.56 -1.48 -35.69
C PHE A 147 8.11 -2.93 -35.78
N TYR A 148 8.76 -3.70 -36.65
CA TYR A 148 8.50 -5.10 -36.94
C TYR A 148 9.82 -5.89 -36.85
N PRO A 149 10.06 -6.73 -35.84
CA PRO A 149 9.15 -7.27 -34.83
C PRO A 149 9.22 -6.61 -33.46
N VAL A 150 10.15 -5.70 -33.17
CA VAL A 150 10.47 -5.28 -31.77
C VAL A 150 9.29 -4.60 -31.09
N LEU A 151 8.78 -3.51 -31.66
CA LEU A 151 7.68 -2.75 -31.05
C LEU A 151 6.38 -3.57 -31.05
N LEU A 152 6.08 -4.26 -32.15
CA LEU A 152 4.88 -5.09 -32.25
C LEU A 152 4.86 -6.18 -31.15
N ASN A 153 5.93 -6.97 -31.02
CA ASN A 153 6.01 -8.02 -29.99
C ASN A 153 6.01 -7.45 -28.58
N SER A 154 6.64 -6.29 -28.35
CA SER A 154 6.60 -5.60 -27.06
C SER A 154 5.18 -5.20 -26.67
N ILE A 155 4.40 -4.65 -27.59
CA ILE A 155 2.99 -4.27 -27.36
C ILE A 155 2.15 -5.51 -27.11
N LEU A 156 2.26 -6.55 -27.92
CA LEU A 156 1.46 -7.77 -27.79
C LEU A 156 1.74 -8.44 -26.43
N LEU A 157 3.01 -8.64 -26.08
CA LEU A 157 3.40 -9.26 -24.82
C LEU A 157 2.93 -8.43 -23.61
N MET A 158 3.06 -7.11 -23.70
CA MET A 158 2.61 -6.19 -22.65
C MET A 158 1.09 -6.23 -22.45
N VAL A 159 0.30 -6.22 -23.52
CA VAL A 159 -1.16 -6.29 -23.45
C VAL A 159 -1.60 -7.60 -22.79
N ILE A 160 -0.99 -8.72 -23.19
CA ILE A 160 -1.27 -10.03 -22.58
C ILE A 160 -0.90 -10.02 -21.11
N ALA A 161 0.25 -9.43 -20.74
CA ALA A 161 0.67 -9.33 -19.36
C ALA A 161 -0.28 -8.46 -18.51
N ILE A 162 -0.81 -7.35 -19.04
CA ILE A 162 -1.82 -6.53 -18.37
C ILE A 162 -3.07 -7.35 -18.07
N VAL A 163 -3.60 -8.05 -19.06
CA VAL A 163 -4.80 -8.87 -18.91
C VAL A 163 -4.57 -9.98 -17.89
N PHE A 164 -3.49 -10.74 -18.07
CA PHE A 164 -3.16 -11.88 -17.19
C PHE A 164 -2.94 -11.47 -15.73
N ASN A 165 -2.11 -10.45 -15.48
CA ASN A 165 -1.82 -10.01 -14.11
C ASN A 165 -3.10 -9.50 -13.41
N ARG A 166 -3.96 -8.75 -14.11
CA ARG A 166 -5.25 -8.30 -13.55
C ARG A 166 -6.18 -9.49 -13.23
N MET A 167 -6.23 -10.50 -14.08
CA MET A 167 -7.05 -11.71 -13.84
C MET A 167 -6.62 -12.47 -12.58
N ILE A 168 -5.32 -12.48 -12.26
CA ILE A 168 -4.80 -13.12 -11.04
C ILE A 168 -4.74 -12.18 -9.81
N GLY A 169 -5.32 -10.96 -9.94
CA GLY A 169 -5.43 -10.00 -8.84
C GLY A 169 -4.15 -9.23 -8.52
N LYS A 170 -3.21 -9.13 -9.48
CA LYS A 170 -2.03 -8.26 -9.37
C LYS A 170 -2.30 -6.91 -10.05
N ASP A 171 -1.87 -5.83 -9.40
CA ASP A 171 -1.94 -4.49 -9.96
C ASP A 171 -0.81 -4.31 -10.99
N TYR A 172 -1.18 -4.36 -12.27
CA TYR A 172 -0.28 -4.07 -13.38
C TYR A 172 -1.05 -3.39 -14.54
N PRO A 173 -0.55 -2.29 -15.14
CA PRO A 173 0.61 -1.49 -14.72
C PRO A 173 0.43 -0.89 -13.33
N GLN A 174 1.52 -0.63 -12.63
CA GLN A 174 1.46 0.07 -11.36
C GLN A 174 0.99 1.52 -11.56
N GLN A 175 -0.09 1.90 -10.90
CA GLN A 175 -0.55 3.28 -10.86
C GLN A 175 0.02 3.95 -9.61
N ALA A 176 0.68 5.07 -9.79
CA ALA A 176 1.00 5.97 -8.70
C ALA A 176 -0.32 6.58 -8.16
N GLN A 177 -1.01 5.87 -7.27
CA GLN A 177 -2.22 6.38 -6.65
C GLN A 177 -1.87 7.19 -5.40
N LEU A 178 -1.61 8.46 -5.60
CA LEU A 178 -1.75 9.48 -4.56
C LEU A 178 -3.23 9.85 -4.43
N ASN A 179 -4.05 8.97 -3.86
CA ASN A 179 -5.43 9.30 -3.47
C ASN A 179 -5.43 10.04 -2.13
N ILE A 180 -4.99 11.28 -2.13
CA ILE A 180 -5.19 12.20 -1.01
C ILE A 180 -6.64 12.70 -1.11
N ARG A 181 -7.57 12.01 -0.43
CA ARG A 181 -8.98 12.40 -0.33
C ARG A 181 -9.24 13.64 0.56
N SER A 182 -8.24 14.09 1.29
CA SER A 182 -8.32 15.28 2.16
C SER A 182 -7.05 16.10 1.98
N LYS A 183 -7.20 17.43 1.91
CA LYS A 183 -6.07 18.38 1.85
C LYS A 183 -5.28 18.44 3.17
N ASP A 184 -5.91 18.01 4.28
CA ASP A 184 -5.25 17.98 5.59
C ASP A 184 -4.97 16.54 6.00
N PRO A 185 -3.70 16.21 6.32
CA PRO A 185 -3.35 14.88 6.83
C PRO A 185 -4.04 14.61 8.17
N THR A 186 -4.45 13.35 8.38
CA THR A 186 -5.01 12.94 9.67
C THR A 186 -4.00 13.16 10.80
N PRO A 187 -4.43 13.29 12.06
CA PRO A 187 -3.52 13.45 13.20
C PRO A 187 -2.41 12.38 13.25
N THR A 188 -2.72 11.16 12.86
CA THR A 188 -1.77 10.05 12.78
C THR A 188 -0.74 10.28 11.67
N GLN A 189 -1.17 10.77 10.50
CA GLN A 189 -0.29 11.07 9.38
C GLN A 189 0.67 12.23 9.66
N LYS A 190 0.28 13.20 10.53
CA LYS A 190 1.15 14.34 10.89
C LYS A 190 2.38 13.96 11.73
N VAL A 191 2.35 12.79 12.38
CA VAL A 191 3.39 12.32 13.30
C VAL A 191 4.15 11.11 12.73
N THR A 192 3.71 10.59 11.57
CA THR A 192 4.35 9.45 10.89
C THR A 192 5.26 9.91 9.76
N ILE A 193 6.11 9.01 9.28
CA ILE A 193 6.94 9.23 8.11
C ILE A 193 6.05 9.68 6.94
N GLN A 194 6.38 10.85 6.38
CA GLN A 194 5.66 11.41 5.24
C GLN A 194 6.22 10.86 3.93
N PRO A 195 5.42 10.81 2.85
CA PRO A 195 5.94 10.45 1.53
C PRO A 195 7.15 11.28 1.11
N GLN A 196 7.17 12.57 1.46
CA GLN A 196 8.27 13.49 1.18
C GLN A 196 9.58 13.08 1.87
N ASP A 197 9.51 12.56 3.11
CA ASP A 197 10.70 12.10 3.84
C ASP A 197 11.35 10.92 3.10
N ILE A 198 10.53 10.04 2.52
CA ILE A 198 11.00 8.89 1.75
C ILE A 198 11.64 9.35 0.44
N GLN A 199 11.00 10.31 -0.24
CA GLN A 199 11.52 10.89 -1.48
C GLN A 199 12.88 11.55 -1.25
N GLU A 200 13.02 12.38 -0.22
CA GLU A 200 14.29 13.02 0.13
C GLU A 200 15.42 11.99 0.39
N VAL A 201 15.09 10.87 1.05
CA VAL A 201 16.07 9.79 1.28
C VAL A 201 16.41 9.06 -0.02
N LEU A 202 15.45 8.87 -0.93
CA LEU A 202 15.68 8.25 -2.23
C LEU A 202 16.55 9.14 -3.12
N ASP A 203 16.27 10.44 -3.17
CA ASP A 203 17.01 11.42 -3.98
C ASP A 203 18.48 11.55 -3.55
N GLN A 204 18.78 11.26 -2.28
CA GLN A 204 20.16 11.24 -1.77
C GLN A 204 20.92 9.95 -2.11
N ARG A 205 20.24 8.91 -2.62
CA ARG A 205 20.90 7.68 -3.00
C ARG A 205 21.44 7.76 -4.43
N THR A 206 22.63 7.20 -4.62
CA THR A 206 23.27 7.10 -5.93
C THR A 206 23.00 5.77 -6.64
N GLU A 207 22.40 4.83 -5.95
CA GLU A 207 22.10 3.49 -6.46
C GLU A 207 20.61 3.37 -6.85
N LEU A 208 20.35 2.78 -8.01
CA LEU A 208 19.00 2.45 -8.45
C LEU A 208 18.45 1.28 -7.62
N LEU A 209 17.27 1.47 -7.04
CA LEU A 209 16.55 0.43 -6.33
C LEU A 209 15.48 -0.17 -7.25
N ASP A 210 15.43 -1.50 -7.35
CA ASP A 210 14.39 -2.22 -8.10
C ASP A 210 13.12 -2.38 -7.24
N ILE A 211 12.62 -1.26 -6.73
CA ILE A 211 11.37 -1.18 -5.98
C ILE A 211 10.68 0.14 -6.34
N SER A 212 9.36 0.10 -6.54
CA SER A 212 8.61 1.34 -6.77
C SER A 212 8.56 2.17 -5.49
N GLU A 213 8.54 3.49 -5.64
CA GLU A 213 8.36 4.43 -4.53
C GLU A 213 7.07 4.09 -3.74
N TYR A 214 5.99 3.75 -4.44
CA TYR A 214 4.72 3.33 -3.85
C TYR A 214 4.85 2.09 -2.96
N ASP A 215 5.53 1.03 -3.43
CA ASP A 215 5.72 -0.20 -2.65
C ASP A 215 6.63 0.04 -1.44
N LEU A 216 7.66 0.86 -1.61
CA LEU A 216 8.55 1.24 -0.51
C LEU A 216 7.77 2.02 0.57
N GLN A 217 6.96 3.00 0.19
CA GLN A 217 6.09 3.75 1.10
C GLN A 217 5.12 2.82 1.83
N LYS A 218 4.48 1.91 1.11
CA LYS A 218 3.55 0.94 1.69
C LYS A 218 4.24 0.02 2.70
N ILE A 219 5.41 -0.51 2.37
CA ILE A 219 6.20 -1.38 3.27
C ILE A 219 6.60 -0.62 4.53
N ILE A 220 7.08 0.61 4.41
CA ILE A 220 7.49 1.45 5.55
C ILE A 220 6.28 1.74 6.44
N LEU A 221 5.13 2.12 5.87
CA LEU A 221 3.92 2.40 6.62
C LEU A 221 3.38 1.16 7.35
N GLU A 222 3.38 0.00 6.69
CA GLU A 222 2.99 -1.27 7.32
C GLU A 222 3.98 -1.67 8.44
N ALA A 223 5.27 -1.49 8.23
CA ALA A 223 6.29 -1.76 9.25
C ALA A 223 6.14 -0.85 10.47
N GLN A 224 5.88 0.44 10.23
CA GLN A 224 5.63 1.42 11.31
C GLN A 224 4.36 1.10 12.08
N THR A 225 3.28 0.73 11.38
CA THR A 225 2.02 0.29 12.02
C THR A 225 2.25 -0.91 12.94
N ARG A 226 3.01 -1.90 12.48
CA ARG A 226 3.37 -3.08 13.29
C ARG A 226 4.30 -2.75 14.45
N ALA A 227 5.22 -1.79 14.27
CA ALA A 227 6.10 -1.33 15.34
C ALA A 227 5.29 -0.60 16.43
N ASN A 228 4.40 0.30 16.03
CA ASN A 228 3.50 1.01 16.95
C ASN A 228 2.58 0.03 17.70
N ALA A 229 2.01 -0.96 17.01
CA ALA A 229 1.20 -2.01 17.64
C ALA A 229 1.99 -2.80 18.70
N ARG A 230 3.27 -3.07 18.50
CA ARG A 230 4.12 -3.75 19.50
C ARG A 230 4.49 -2.86 20.69
N ALA A 231 4.60 -1.55 20.46
CA ALA A 231 4.94 -0.60 21.51
C ALA A 231 3.79 -0.42 22.52
N VAL A 232 2.53 -0.54 22.07
CA VAL A 232 1.31 -0.31 22.88
C VAL A 232 0.78 -1.60 23.54
N HIS A 233 1.54 -2.69 23.52
CA HIS A 233 1.07 -4.02 24.00
C HIS A 233 0.97 -4.20 25.51
N GLN A 234 1.21 -3.19 26.34
CA GLN A 234 1.29 -3.38 27.80
C GLN A 234 -0.03 -3.16 28.55
N PHE A 235 -1.03 -2.51 27.96
CA PHE A 235 -2.28 -2.19 28.66
C PHE A 235 -3.52 -2.75 27.96
N ASN A 236 -4.41 -3.32 28.77
CA ASN A 236 -5.78 -3.64 28.40
C ASN A 236 -6.73 -2.51 28.84
N CYS A 237 -7.96 -2.52 28.32
CA CYS A 237 -8.97 -1.53 28.69
C CYS A 237 -9.20 -1.42 30.21
N GLN A 238 -9.21 -2.56 30.91
CA GLN A 238 -9.40 -2.59 32.38
C GLN A 238 -8.28 -1.89 33.17
N ASP A 239 -7.08 -1.77 32.59
CA ASP A 239 -5.91 -1.20 33.26
C ASP A 239 -5.94 0.31 33.27
N ILE A 240 -6.65 0.92 32.32
CA ILE A 240 -6.71 2.38 32.14
C ILE A 240 -8.12 2.97 32.28
N MET A 241 -9.16 2.13 32.32
CA MET A 241 -10.54 2.63 32.40
C MET A 241 -10.84 3.32 33.73
N THR A 242 -11.62 4.38 33.67
CA THR A 242 -12.27 4.98 34.84
C THR A 242 -13.46 4.11 35.22
N LYS A 243 -13.47 3.60 36.49
CA LYS A 243 -14.50 2.69 36.99
C LYS A 243 -15.66 3.41 37.65
N ASP A 244 -15.41 4.57 38.26
CA ASP A 244 -16.46 5.43 38.82
C ASP A 244 -17.10 6.26 37.71
N VAL A 245 -18.11 5.69 37.06
CA VAL A 245 -18.75 6.28 35.89
C VAL A 245 -20.04 6.97 36.24
N THR A 246 -20.12 8.27 36.00
CA THR A 246 -21.39 8.99 36.05
C THR A 246 -22.28 8.55 34.88
N THR A 247 -23.46 8.02 35.19
CA THR A 247 -24.42 7.52 34.22
C THR A 247 -25.74 8.30 34.29
N LEU A 248 -26.52 8.26 33.22
CA LEU A 248 -27.94 8.60 33.20
C LEU A 248 -28.77 7.32 33.18
N HIS A 249 -29.97 7.38 33.76
CA HIS A 249 -30.93 6.32 33.62
C HIS A 249 -31.83 6.58 32.40
N GLU A 250 -32.22 5.54 31.68
CA GLU A 250 -33.03 5.70 30.45
C GLU A 250 -34.38 6.40 30.70
N ASN A 251 -34.92 6.35 31.92
CA ASN A 251 -36.15 6.97 32.33
C ASN A 251 -35.97 8.34 33.01
N ASP A 252 -34.73 8.81 33.17
CA ASP A 252 -34.46 10.17 33.65
C ASP A 252 -35.10 11.18 32.69
N ASP A 253 -35.56 12.33 33.23
CA ASP A 253 -36.02 13.45 32.42
C ASP A 253 -34.82 14.24 31.84
N ILE A 254 -35.12 15.05 30.83
CA ILE A 254 -34.08 15.83 30.13
C ILE A 254 -33.47 16.90 31.07
N GLN A 255 -34.29 17.45 32.00
CA GLN A 255 -33.80 18.42 32.98
C GLN A 255 -32.72 17.81 33.89
N HIS A 256 -33.00 16.64 34.44
CA HIS A 256 -32.03 15.90 35.25
C HIS A 256 -30.74 15.60 34.48
N ALA A 257 -30.86 15.24 33.19
CA ALA A 257 -29.68 15.02 32.33
C ALA A 257 -28.85 16.29 32.15
N LEU A 258 -29.49 17.46 31.94
CA LEU A 258 -28.80 18.75 31.83
C LEU A 258 -28.12 19.17 33.12
N ASP A 259 -28.77 18.97 34.25
CA ASP A 259 -28.18 19.28 35.57
C ASP A 259 -26.92 18.41 35.80
N LYS A 260 -26.96 17.13 35.44
CA LYS A 260 -25.76 16.25 35.48
C LYS A 260 -24.65 16.72 34.53
N PHE A 261 -24.97 17.09 33.30
CA PHE A 261 -23.98 17.63 32.35
C PHE A 261 -23.30 18.87 32.91
N LYS A 262 -24.10 19.79 33.50
CA LYS A 262 -23.61 21.03 34.09
C LYS A 262 -22.75 20.77 35.33
N GLN A 263 -23.25 19.94 36.27
CA GLN A 263 -22.56 19.63 37.53
C GLN A 263 -21.23 18.97 37.31
N MET A 264 -21.17 18.02 36.36
CA MET A 264 -19.97 17.21 36.09
C MET A 264 -19.09 17.82 34.98
N ASN A 265 -19.52 18.92 34.33
CA ASN A 265 -18.84 19.53 33.18
C ASN A 265 -18.55 18.54 32.06
N LEU A 266 -19.50 17.65 31.78
CA LEU A 266 -19.38 16.62 30.75
C LEU A 266 -20.24 16.95 29.51
N MET A 267 -19.81 16.50 28.35
CA MET A 267 -20.50 16.73 27.08
C MET A 267 -21.27 15.50 26.59
N SER A 268 -21.05 14.35 27.20
CA SER A 268 -21.72 13.10 26.86
C SER A 268 -21.66 12.14 28.04
N LEU A 269 -22.75 11.40 28.28
CA LEU A 269 -22.91 10.44 29.38
C LEU A 269 -23.46 9.11 28.86
N PRO A 270 -22.99 7.97 29.37
CA PRO A 270 -23.61 6.67 29.13
C PRO A 270 -24.97 6.58 29.80
N VAL A 271 -25.89 5.88 29.16
CA VAL A 271 -27.25 5.66 29.64
C VAL A 271 -27.43 4.19 29.98
N VAL A 272 -27.92 3.91 31.20
CA VAL A 272 -28.15 2.56 31.69
C VAL A 272 -29.63 2.32 31.97
N ASN A 273 -30.03 1.05 32.02
CA ASN A 273 -31.36 0.64 32.46
C ASN A 273 -31.39 0.29 33.96
N THR A 274 -32.54 -0.15 34.46
CA THR A 274 -32.73 -0.54 35.87
C THR A 274 -31.87 -1.73 36.33
N LYS A 275 -31.19 -2.44 35.39
CA LYS A 275 -30.28 -3.52 35.65
C LYS A 275 -28.81 -3.12 35.52
N GLU A 276 -28.51 -1.81 35.46
CA GLU A 276 -27.17 -1.26 35.23
C GLU A 276 -26.55 -1.68 33.89
N GLN A 277 -27.37 -2.10 32.92
CA GLN A 277 -26.90 -2.45 31.60
C GLN A 277 -26.84 -1.22 30.71
N LEU A 278 -25.81 -1.10 29.91
CA LEU A 278 -25.66 -0.02 28.94
C LEU A 278 -26.71 -0.14 27.85
N VAL A 279 -27.60 0.86 27.71
CA VAL A 279 -28.67 0.91 26.71
C VAL A 279 -28.52 2.03 25.69
N GLY A 280 -27.60 2.97 25.96
CA GLY A 280 -27.37 4.10 25.07
C GLY A 280 -26.30 5.06 25.55
N THR A 281 -26.17 6.16 24.84
CA THR A 281 -25.40 7.34 25.22
C THR A 281 -26.17 8.60 24.87
N LEU A 282 -26.09 9.63 25.70
CA LEU A 282 -26.66 10.94 25.47
C LEU A 282 -25.54 11.96 25.41
N ALA A 283 -25.53 12.78 24.36
CA ALA A 283 -24.61 13.90 24.20
C ALA A 283 -25.37 15.24 24.29
N MET A 284 -24.72 16.27 24.80
CA MET A 284 -25.28 17.61 24.98
C MET A 284 -25.92 18.18 23.68
N TYR A 285 -25.25 17.92 22.53
CA TYR A 285 -25.78 18.41 21.25
C TYR A 285 -27.14 17.80 20.89
N GLN A 286 -27.43 16.56 21.30
CA GLN A 286 -28.72 15.90 21.07
C GLN A 286 -29.83 16.58 21.87
N VAL A 287 -29.51 16.98 23.10
CA VAL A 287 -30.44 17.76 23.94
C VAL A 287 -30.74 19.12 23.29
N VAL A 288 -29.69 19.80 22.80
CA VAL A 288 -29.88 21.10 22.10
C VAL A 288 -30.72 20.92 20.82
N GLU A 289 -30.48 19.85 20.07
CA GLU A 289 -31.25 19.55 18.85
C GLU A 289 -32.71 19.20 19.16
N TRP A 290 -32.95 18.48 20.25
CA TRP A 290 -34.28 18.18 20.73
C TRP A 290 -35.06 19.47 21.02
N PHE A 291 -34.52 20.41 21.80
CA PHE A 291 -35.16 21.69 22.10
C PHE A 291 -35.40 22.53 20.85
N LYS A 292 -34.54 22.51 19.86
CA LYS A 292 -34.75 23.22 18.59
C LYS A 292 -35.95 22.69 17.80
N ARG A 293 -36.30 21.43 17.95
CA ARG A 293 -37.39 20.76 17.22
C ARG A 293 -38.72 20.79 18.01
N ALA A 294 -38.66 21.05 19.30
CA ALA A 294 -39.83 21.04 20.15
C ALA A 294 -40.74 22.25 19.87
N ALA A 295 -42.01 21.98 19.60
CA ALA A 295 -43.03 23.03 19.40
C ALA A 295 -43.40 23.75 20.70
N ASP A 296 -43.27 23.08 21.85
CA ASP A 296 -43.46 23.62 23.19
C ASP A 296 -42.29 23.25 24.10
N VAL A 297 -41.56 24.28 24.54
CA VAL A 297 -40.36 24.10 25.37
C VAL A 297 -40.72 23.56 26.77
N ARG A 298 -41.88 23.90 27.33
CA ARG A 298 -42.27 23.46 28.68
C ARG A 298 -42.52 21.96 28.77
N SER A 299 -43.20 21.37 27.79
CA SER A 299 -43.47 19.93 27.75
C SER A 299 -42.22 19.12 27.40
N SER A 300 -41.22 19.77 26.81
CA SER A 300 -39.96 19.08 26.37
C SER A 300 -39.06 18.66 27.52
N TRP A 301 -39.19 19.30 28.69
CA TRP A 301 -38.37 19.01 29.88
C TRP A 301 -38.74 17.66 30.56
N GLU A 302 -40.01 17.27 30.45
CA GLU A 302 -40.55 16.05 31.07
C GLU A 302 -40.29 14.78 30.21
N HIS A 303 -39.71 14.96 29.01
CA HIS A 303 -39.42 13.83 28.16
C HIS A 303 -38.23 13.05 28.71
N GLN A 304 -38.32 11.72 28.55
CA GLN A 304 -37.29 10.82 29.07
C GLN A 304 -36.10 10.69 28.12
N VAL A 305 -34.91 10.50 28.69
CA VAL A 305 -33.61 10.29 28.01
C VAL A 305 -33.68 9.24 26.90
N LYS A 306 -34.43 8.15 27.11
CA LYS A 306 -34.63 7.07 26.12
C LYS A 306 -35.17 7.52 24.76
N HIS A 307 -35.82 8.68 24.70
CA HIS A 307 -36.42 9.19 23.45
C HIS A 307 -35.40 9.92 22.55
N ILE A 308 -34.32 10.42 23.14
CA ILE A 308 -33.32 11.24 22.44
C ILE A 308 -31.91 10.63 22.41
N MET A 309 -31.65 9.61 23.25
CA MET A 309 -30.35 8.95 23.31
C MET A 309 -30.02 8.18 22.03
N THR A 310 -28.74 8.03 21.75
CA THR A 310 -28.23 7.11 20.74
C THR A 310 -28.17 5.70 21.30
N ARG A 311 -28.90 4.76 20.70
CA ARG A 311 -28.97 3.34 21.18
C ARG A 311 -27.81 2.49 20.64
N LYS A 312 -27.29 2.80 19.47
CA LYS A 312 -26.18 2.04 18.86
C LYS A 312 -24.84 2.59 19.35
N VAL A 313 -24.37 2.08 20.48
CA VAL A 313 -23.11 2.50 21.11
C VAL A 313 -22.00 1.52 20.77
N ILE A 314 -20.84 2.04 20.39
CA ILE A 314 -19.63 1.23 20.26
C ILE A 314 -19.06 1.01 21.65
N THR A 315 -18.85 -0.24 22.03
CA THR A 315 -18.33 -0.68 23.32
C THR A 315 -17.10 -1.55 23.14
N VAL A 316 -16.29 -1.67 24.19
CA VAL A 316 -15.12 -2.54 24.24
C VAL A 316 -15.17 -3.44 25.47
N GLN A 317 -14.40 -4.52 25.47
CA GLN A 317 -14.31 -5.46 26.58
C GLN A 317 -13.13 -5.12 27.51
N PRO A 318 -13.17 -5.49 28.79
CA PRO A 318 -12.10 -5.21 29.77
C PRO A 318 -10.71 -5.69 29.33
N LEU A 319 -10.63 -6.89 28.74
CA LEU A 319 -9.37 -7.50 28.29
C LEU A 319 -8.94 -7.09 26.88
N GLN A 320 -9.70 -6.23 26.22
CA GLN A 320 -9.35 -5.75 24.88
C GLN A 320 -8.12 -4.83 24.98
N PRO A 321 -7.10 -4.99 24.09
CA PRO A 321 -5.94 -4.11 24.04
C PRO A 321 -6.32 -2.67 23.73
N ILE A 322 -5.72 -1.69 24.42
CA ILE A 322 -6.03 -0.26 24.21
C ILE A 322 -5.68 0.25 22.83
N GLN A 323 -4.74 -0.40 22.14
CA GLN A 323 -4.37 -0.05 20.76
C GLN A 323 -5.55 -0.14 19.78
N ASP A 324 -6.49 -1.06 20.01
CA ASP A 324 -7.68 -1.22 19.17
C ASP A 324 -8.61 0.01 19.26
N LEU A 325 -8.44 0.83 20.30
CA LEU A 325 -9.25 2.03 20.54
C LEU A 325 -8.71 3.26 19.81
N VAL A 326 -7.42 3.26 19.45
CA VAL A 326 -6.78 4.41 18.79
C VAL A 326 -7.54 4.91 17.56
N PRO A 327 -7.99 4.06 16.61
CA PRO A 327 -8.75 4.53 15.45
C PRO A 327 -10.06 5.22 15.80
N TYR A 328 -10.74 4.79 16.86
CA TYR A 328 -12.01 5.39 17.29
C TYR A 328 -11.81 6.81 17.83
N PHE A 329 -10.73 7.04 18.57
CA PHE A 329 -10.43 8.37 19.12
C PHE A 329 -9.85 9.31 18.07
N VAL A 330 -9.03 8.80 17.14
CA VAL A 330 -8.33 9.60 16.14
C VAL A 330 -9.21 9.89 14.94
N GLU A 331 -9.85 8.86 14.36
CA GLU A 331 -10.57 8.99 13.09
C GLU A 331 -12.05 9.34 13.26
N ARG A 332 -12.69 8.83 14.33
CA ARG A 332 -14.12 9.00 14.58
C ARG A 332 -14.46 10.02 15.65
N SER A 333 -13.45 10.65 16.24
CA SER A 333 -13.60 11.75 17.21
C SER A 333 -14.46 11.42 18.44
N PHE A 334 -14.49 10.16 18.90
CA PHE A 334 -15.18 9.81 20.14
C PHE A 334 -14.55 10.53 21.34
N ASN A 335 -15.38 10.97 22.27
CA ASN A 335 -14.91 11.58 23.53
C ASN A 335 -14.57 10.53 24.57
N TYR A 336 -15.33 9.43 24.59
CA TYR A 336 -15.08 8.26 25.42
C TYR A 336 -15.67 7.01 24.75
N ILE A 337 -15.23 5.84 25.21
CA ILE A 337 -15.77 4.54 24.80
C ILE A 337 -16.14 3.76 26.08
N PRO A 338 -17.39 3.28 26.21
CA PRO A 338 -17.82 2.46 27.33
C PRO A 338 -17.13 1.09 27.30
N VAL A 339 -16.67 0.63 28.47
CA VAL A 339 -16.18 -0.71 28.71
C VAL A 339 -17.31 -1.53 29.29
N VAL A 340 -17.65 -2.65 28.63
CA VAL A 340 -18.81 -3.48 28.99
C VAL A 340 -18.36 -4.91 29.21
N SER A 341 -18.81 -5.51 30.29
CA SER A 341 -18.66 -6.94 30.60
C SER A 341 -20.04 -7.53 30.86
N GLU A 342 -20.39 -8.61 30.17
CA GLU A 342 -21.72 -9.28 30.32
C GLU A 342 -22.91 -8.32 30.24
N GLN A 343 -22.85 -7.35 29.31
CA GLN A 343 -23.80 -6.26 29.12
C GLN A 343 -23.83 -5.16 30.20
N GLN A 344 -23.09 -5.32 31.30
CA GLN A 344 -22.98 -4.31 32.33
C GLN A 344 -21.88 -3.29 32.02
N LEU A 345 -22.13 -2.02 32.30
CA LEU A 345 -21.13 -0.96 32.19
C LEU A 345 -20.15 -1.09 33.36
N VAL A 346 -18.89 -1.44 33.07
CA VAL A 346 -17.84 -1.63 34.08
C VAL A 346 -16.83 -0.48 34.13
N GLY A 347 -16.85 0.40 33.14
CA GLY A 347 -15.97 1.57 33.07
C GLY A 347 -16.15 2.35 31.78
N ILE A 348 -15.41 3.44 31.66
CA ILE A 348 -15.25 4.21 30.42
C ILE A 348 -13.78 4.49 30.20
N ILE A 349 -13.39 4.64 28.93
CA ILE A 349 -12.07 5.11 28.54
C ILE A 349 -12.25 6.41 27.77
N SER A 350 -11.67 7.50 28.27
CA SER A 350 -11.67 8.81 27.63
C SER A 350 -10.41 9.05 26.80
N ARG A 351 -10.37 10.13 26.01
CA ARG A 351 -9.14 10.59 25.36
C ARG A 351 -8.03 10.89 26.35
N ALA A 352 -8.35 11.42 27.52
CA ALA A 352 -7.38 11.72 28.56
C ALA A 352 -6.71 10.44 29.11
N ASP A 353 -7.49 9.37 29.32
CA ASP A 353 -6.97 8.08 29.76
C ASP A 353 -6.02 7.48 28.71
N MET A 354 -6.39 7.56 27.44
CA MET A 354 -5.53 7.11 26.33
C MET A 354 -4.23 7.91 26.24
N ILE A 355 -4.28 9.24 26.39
CA ILE A 355 -3.07 10.09 26.39
C ILE A 355 -2.19 9.77 27.60
N ALA A 356 -2.77 9.58 28.77
CA ALA A 356 -2.03 9.23 29.98
C ALA A 356 -1.32 7.87 29.85
N ALA A 357 -2.01 6.86 29.32
CA ALA A 357 -1.45 5.53 29.06
C ALA A 357 -0.29 5.59 28.06
N LEU A 358 -0.47 6.29 26.93
CA LEU A 358 0.57 6.47 25.92
C LEU A 358 1.80 7.21 26.47
N ASN A 359 1.60 8.23 27.32
CA ASN A 359 2.69 8.96 27.95
C ASN A 359 3.46 8.09 28.95
N GLN A 360 2.77 7.23 29.69
CA GLN A 360 3.41 6.29 30.61
C GLN A 360 4.30 5.28 29.86
N GLU A 361 3.85 4.77 28.71
CA GLU A 361 4.67 3.90 27.85
C GLU A 361 5.93 4.60 27.33
N LEU A 362 5.80 5.83 26.85
CA LEU A 362 6.95 6.63 26.38
C LEU A 362 8.00 6.84 27.48
N ASN A 363 7.59 7.04 28.72
CA ASN A 363 8.50 7.19 29.86
C ASN A 363 9.17 5.86 30.26
N HIS A 364 8.50 4.73 30.12
CA HIS A 364 9.12 3.41 30.32
C HIS A 364 10.20 3.09 29.30
N PHE A 365 10.05 3.54 28.04
CA PHE A 365 11.09 3.41 27.01
C PHE A 365 12.32 4.26 27.33
N LYS A 366 12.16 5.50 27.83
CA LYS A 366 13.29 6.38 28.18
C LYS A 366 14.14 5.88 29.35
N MET A 367 13.59 5.02 30.21
CA MET A 367 14.35 4.45 31.35
C MET A 367 15.05 3.12 31.01
N LYS A 368 14.86 2.55 29.81
CA LYS A 368 15.50 1.29 29.37
C LYS A 368 16.60 1.50 28.33
N VAL A 369 16.87 2.73 27.92
CA VAL A 369 17.99 3.16 27.07
C VAL A 369 19.00 3.88 27.93
#